data_29d605272d5686a3a490e48577b5817d
#
_entry.id   29d605272d5686a3a490e48577b5817d
#
_cell.length_a   1.000
_cell.length_b   1.000
_cell.length_c   1.000
_cell.angle_alpha   90.00
_cell.angle_beta   90.00
_cell.angle_gamma   90.00
#
_symmetry.space_group_name_H-M   'P 1'
#
loop_
_entity.id
_entity.type
_entity.pdbx_description
1 polymer ?
#
loop_
_entity_poly.entity_id
_entity_poly.type
_entity_poly.pdbx_seq_one_letter_code
_entity_poly.pdbx_strand_id
1 'polypeptide(L)'
;MTGKSVLREAREVQLAVTLIGLGARLQFLEQEVGLSRERRVRLYKEIKGVSPPKGLLPFSADWYMTWLANIHASMFYNIYRFRAQHADSELDALVDAYKMYLSHVEVQGGEAVLDFTRAYTLVRYFSSKILETTACVRCKGNFVTHAYE
;
A
#
# COMPACT_ATOMS: atom_id res chain seq x y z
N MET A 1 -9.15 -31.57 5.69
CA MET A 1 -8.83 -30.78 5.77
C MET A 1 -8.62 -30.14 6.70
N THR A 2 -8.02 -30.02 7.12
CA THR A 2 -7.87 -29.38 8.00
C THR A 2 -8.04 -28.17 8.04
N GLY A 3 -8.72 -27.81 8.50
CA GLY A 3 -9.13 -26.53 8.61
C GLY A 3 -8.24 -25.62 9.28
N LYS A 4 -8.37 -24.36 8.98
CA LYS A 4 -7.73 -23.34 9.75
C LYS A 4 -8.36 -23.28 11.11
N SER A 5 -7.60 -22.90 12.10
CA SER A 5 -8.18 -22.63 13.40
C SER A 5 -9.14 -21.44 13.29
N VAL A 6 -10.11 -21.40 14.20
CA VAL A 6 -11.07 -20.30 14.25
C VAL A 6 -10.36 -18.96 14.47
N LEU A 7 -9.35 -18.95 15.33
CA LEU A 7 -8.59 -17.73 15.61
C LEU A 7 -7.83 -17.25 14.38
N ARG A 8 -7.26 -18.17 13.63
CA ARG A 8 -6.53 -17.82 12.41
C ARG A 8 -7.47 -17.22 11.37
N GLU A 9 -8.65 -17.82 11.21
CA GLU A 9 -9.65 -17.29 10.30
C GLU A 9 -10.11 -15.90 10.72
N ALA A 10 -10.30 -15.69 12.03
CA ALA A 10 -10.69 -14.39 12.55
C ALA A 10 -9.62 -13.31 12.24
N ARG A 11 -8.35 -13.67 12.35
CA ARG A 11 -7.25 -12.76 12.01
C ARG A 11 -7.26 -12.41 10.53
N GLU A 12 -7.53 -13.42 9.68
CA GLU A 12 -7.59 -13.18 8.23
C GLU A 12 -8.76 -12.26 7.87
N VAL A 13 -9.91 -12.45 8.51
CA VAL A 13 -11.05 -11.57 8.31
C VAL A 13 -10.71 -10.15 8.76
N GLN A 14 -10.10 -10.00 9.94
CA GLN A 14 -9.73 -8.69 10.46
C GLN A 14 -8.72 -7.99 9.55
N LEU A 15 -7.75 -8.72 9.04
CA LEU A 15 -6.78 -8.19 8.11
C LEU A 15 -7.46 -7.70 6.83
N ALA A 16 -8.36 -8.51 6.28
CA ALA A 16 -9.11 -8.13 5.09
C ALA A 16 -9.94 -6.86 5.32
N VAL A 17 -10.59 -6.75 6.47
CA VAL A 17 -11.37 -5.55 6.83
C VAL A 17 -10.48 -4.32 6.85
N THR A 18 -9.32 -4.42 7.48
CA THR A 18 -8.36 -3.32 7.55
C THR A 18 -7.90 -2.91 6.16
N LEU A 19 -7.50 -3.87 5.33
CA LEU A 19 -6.99 -3.59 4.00
C LEU A 19 -8.04 -2.97 3.09
N ILE A 20 -9.26 -3.50 3.10
CA ILE A 20 -10.36 -2.95 2.30
C ILE A 20 -10.67 -1.52 2.75
N GLY A 21 -10.66 -1.29 4.06
CA GLY A 21 -10.88 0.04 4.61
C GLY A 21 -9.83 1.06 4.17
N LEU A 22 -8.59 0.59 3.93
CA LEU A 22 -7.50 1.45 3.43
C LEU A 22 -7.55 1.64 1.92
N GLY A 23 -8.40 0.90 1.22
CA GLY A 23 -8.54 1.03 -0.23
C GLY A 23 -7.89 -0.08 -1.04
N ALA A 24 -7.52 -1.18 -0.41
CA ALA A 24 -6.91 -2.30 -1.13
C ALA A 24 -7.91 -2.90 -2.13
N ARG A 25 -7.41 -3.24 -3.30
CA ARG A 25 -8.22 -3.89 -4.33
C ARG A 25 -8.24 -5.39 -4.13
N LEU A 26 -9.20 -6.05 -4.75
CA LEU A 26 -9.40 -7.49 -4.57
C LEU A 26 -8.15 -8.29 -4.98
N GLN A 27 -7.44 -7.86 -6.00
CA GLN A 27 -6.21 -8.51 -6.46
C GLN A 27 -5.14 -8.55 -5.35
N PHE A 28 -5.05 -7.46 -4.57
CA PHE A 28 -4.13 -7.42 -3.45
C PHE A 28 -4.56 -8.41 -2.36
N LEU A 29 -5.85 -8.47 -2.08
CA LEU A 29 -6.38 -9.39 -1.08
C LEU A 29 -6.11 -10.85 -1.43
N GLU A 30 -6.15 -11.20 -2.71
CA GLU A 30 -5.87 -12.56 -3.16
C GLU A 30 -4.48 -13.01 -2.76
N GLN A 31 -3.51 -12.10 -2.80
CA GLN A 31 -2.13 -12.41 -2.50
C GLN A 31 -1.84 -12.45 -1.00
N GLU A 32 -2.51 -11.60 -0.24
CA GLU A 32 -2.14 -11.35 1.14
C GLU A 32 -3.09 -11.95 2.19
N VAL A 33 -4.29 -12.31 1.80
CA VAL A 33 -5.31 -12.79 2.73
C VAL A 33 -5.70 -14.21 2.39
N GLY A 34 -5.73 -15.08 3.40
CA GLY A 34 -6.02 -16.50 3.24
C GLY A 34 -7.50 -16.87 3.25
N LEU A 35 -8.36 -15.97 2.82
CA LEU A 35 -9.79 -16.25 2.71
C LEU A 35 -10.14 -16.72 1.30
N SER A 36 -11.25 -17.45 1.15
CA SER A 36 -11.73 -17.86 -0.16
C SER A 36 -12.15 -16.63 -0.96
N ARG A 37 -12.16 -16.79 -2.28
CA ARG A 37 -12.61 -15.70 -3.16
C ARG A 37 -14.01 -15.22 -2.81
N GLU A 38 -14.90 -16.16 -2.56
CA GLU A 38 -16.28 -15.84 -2.21
C GLU A 38 -16.38 -14.97 -0.97
N ARG A 39 -15.61 -15.31 0.06
CA ARG A 39 -15.59 -14.53 1.30
C ARG A 39 -14.95 -13.17 1.11
N ARG A 40 -13.89 -13.07 0.30
CA ARG A 40 -13.25 -11.79 0.01
C ARG A 40 -14.22 -10.85 -0.72
N VAL A 41 -14.92 -11.36 -1.71
CA VAL A 41 -15.90 -10.56 -2.47
C VAL A 41 -17.03 -10.10 -1.57
N ARG A 42 -17.53 -11.00 -0.72
CA ARG A 42 -18.62 -10.69 0.21
C ARG A 42 -18.21 -9.58 1.18
N LEU A 43 -17.02 -9.70 1.77
CA LEU A 43 -16.50 -8.67 2.67
C LEU A 43 -16.36 -7.33 1.97
N TYR A 44 -15.85 -7.35 0.76
CA TYR A 44 -15.68 -6.11 0.00
C TYR A 44 -17.03 -5.39 -0.18
N LYS A 45 -18.04 -6.15 -0.58
CA LYS A 45 -19.39 -5.59 -0.77
C LYS A 45 -19.99 -5.07 0.53
N GLU A 46 -19.79 -5.77 1.63
CA GLU A 46 -20.29 -5.34 2.93
C GLU A 46 -19.66 -4.04 3.38
N ILE A 47 -18.36 -3.89 3.17
CA ILE A 47 -17.61 -2.71 3.62
C ILE A 47 -17.80 -1.52 2.69
N LYS A 48 -17.71 -1.75 1.38
CA LYS A 48 -17.77 -0.67 0.38
C LYS A 48 -19.16 -0.39 -0.17
N GLY A 49 -20.09 -1.33 0.00
CA GLY A 49 -21.45 -1.17 -0.52
C GLY A 49 -21.58 -1.36 -2.02
N VAL A 50 -20.48 -1.68 -2.70
CA VAL A 50 -20.48 -1.89 -4.16
C VAL A 50 -19.60 -3.10 -4.48
N SER A 51 -19.77 -3.63 -5.68
CA SER A 51 -18.92 -4.73 -6.15
C SER A 51 -17.48 -4.28 -6.33
N PRO A 52 -16.49 -5.19 -6.16
CA PRO A 52 -15.09 -4.84 -6.39
C PRO A 52 -14.87 -4.36 -7.82
N PRO A 53 -14.03 -3.33 -8.02
CA PRO A 53 -13.71 -2.86 -9.36
C PRO A 53 -13.03 -3.96 -10.17
N LYS A 54 -13.36 -4.02 -11.46
CA LYS A 54 -12.73 -4.95 -12.39
C LYS A 54 -11.61 -4.24 -13.13
N GLY A 55 -10.72 -5.03 -13.71
CA GLY A 55 -9.63 -4.50 -14.52
C GLY A 55 -8.29 -4.63 -13.87
N LEU A 56 -7.28 -4.20 -14.60
CA LEU A 56 -5.90 -4.30 -14.15
C LEU A 56 -5.56 -3.21 -13.14
N LEU A 57 -4.60 -3.51 -12.28
CA LEU A 57 -4.03 -2.49 -11.41
C LEU A 57 -3.24 -1.51 -12.28
N PRO A 58 -3.20 -0.21 -11.90
CA PRO A 58 -2.39 0.75 -12.64
C PRO A 58 -0.90 0.46 -12.43
N PHE A 59 -0.16 0.33 -13.54
CA PHE A 59 1.28 0.09 -13.51
C PHE A 59 1.98 1.12 -14.37
N SER A 60 2.57 2.12 -13.74
CA SER A 60 3.40 3.08 -14.44
C SER A 60 4.36 3.71 -13.45
N ALA A 61 5.65 3.45 -13.64
CA ALA A 61 6.68 4.10 -12.83
C ALA A 61 6.72 5.61 -13.12
N ASP A 62 6.37 6.00 -14.33
CA ASP A 62 6.36 7.42 -14.71
C ASP A 62 5.36 8.24 -13.91
N TRP A 63 4.27 7.63 -13.45
CA TRP A 63 3.28 8.33 -12.64
C TRP A 63 3.93 8.97 -11.39
N TYR A 64 4.93 8.27 -10.81
CA TYR A 64 5.60 8.76 -9.60
C TYR A 64 6.59 9.89 -9.90
N MET A 65 6.83 10.18 -11.17
CA MET A 65 7.77 11.24 -11.56
C MET A 65 7.09 12.59 -11.73
N THR A 66 5.75 12.63 -11.76
CA THR A 66 5.03 13.90 -11.77
C THR A 66 5.22 14.58 -10.42
N TRP A 67 5.21 15.92 -10.41
CA TRP A 67 5.65 16.70 -9.25
C TRP A 67 4.96 16.33 -7.94
N LEU A 68 3.63 16.40 -7.92
CA LEU A 68 2.88 16.14 -6.69
C LEU A 68 2.94 14.68 -6.28
N ALA A 69 2.82 13.77 -7.24
CA ALA A 69 2.93 12.34 -6.96
C ALA A 69 4.30 12.00 -6.40
N ASN A 70 5.36 12.62 -6.92
CA ASN A 70 6.71 12.37 -6.45
C ASN A 70 6.92 12.81 -5.00
N ILE A 71 6.38 13.96 -4.63
CA ILE A 71 6.47 14.46 -3.25
C ILE A 71 5.80 13.46 -2.31
N HIS A 72 4.58 13.03 -2.63
CA HIS A 72 3.86 12.09 -1.78
C HIS A 72 4.48 10.70 -1.78
N ALA A 73 4.96 10.22 -2.93
CA ALA A 73 5.65 8.93 -3.01
C ALA A 73 6.93 8.93 -2.18
N SER A 74 7.69 10.02 -2.25
CA SER A 74 8.93 10.17 -1.48
C SER A 74 8.66 10.20 0.01
N MET A 75 7.63 10.93 0.42
CA MET A 75 7.20 11.00 1.82
C MET A 75 6.79 9.62 2.33
N PHE A 76 5.93 8.94 1.57
CA PHE A 76 5.46 7.62 1.96
C PHE A 76 6.61 6.61 2.05
N TYR A 77 7.48 6.60 1.04
CA TYR A 77 8.57 5.62 1.01
C TYR A 77 9.57 5.81 2.15
N ASN A 78 9.83 7.06 2.53
CA ASN A 78 10.69 7.32 3.70
C ASN A 78 10.05 6.79 4.98
N ILE A 79 8.75 6.96 5.14
CA ILE A 79 8.01 6.39 6.28
C ILE A 79 8.07 4.86 6.23
N TYR A 80 7.83 4.28 5.06
CA TYR A 80 7.87 2.82 4.88
C TYR A 80 9.23 2.25 5.26
N ARG A 81 10.30 2.85 4.78
CA ARG A 81 11.67 2.38 5.07
C ARG A 81 11.95 2.37 6.57
N PHE A 82 11.52 3.42 7.26
CA PHE A 82 11.68 3.50 8.71
C PHE A 82 10.88 2.40 9.41
N ARG A 83 9.62 2.22 9.02
CA ARG A 83 8.76 1.21 9.65
C ARG A 83 9.22 -0.21 9.33
N ALA A 84 9.76 -0.45 8.15
CA ALA A 84 10.21 -1.77 7.75
C ALA A 84 11.36 -2.29 8.62
N GLN A 85 12.13 -1.40 9.23
CA GLN A 85 13.21 -1.80 10.13
C GLN A 85 12.70 -2.41 11.42
N HIS A 86 11.45 -2.14 11.80
CA HIS A 86 10.88 -2.55 13.09
C HIS A 86 9.62 -3.40 12.95
N ALA A 87 9.17 -3.67 11.73
CA ALA A 87 7.95 -4.41 11.49
C ALA A 87 8.23 -5.91 11.43
N ASP A 88 7.22 -6.71 11.78
CA ASP A 88 7.33 -8.16 11.74
C ASP A 88 7.27 -8.71 10.31
N SER A 89 6.67 -7.98 9.39
CA SER A 89 6.56 -8.38 7.99
C SER A 89 6.47 -7.16 7.08
N GLU A 90 6.69 -7.39 5.78
CA GLU A 90 6.53 -6.31 4.79
C GLU A 90 5.10 -5.77 4.76
N LEU A 91 4.11 -6.67 4.94
CA LEU A 91 2.71 -6.25 4.95
C LEU A 91 2.43 -5.35 6.14
N ASP A 92 2.93 -5.69 7.33
CA ASP A 92 2.76 -4.86 8.51
C ASP A 92 3.40 -3.49 8.31
N ALA A 93 4.60 -3.46 7.73
CA ALA A 93 5.29 -2.21 7.43
C ALA A 93 4.48 -1.36 6.44
N LEU A 94 3.93 -1.99 5.40
CA LEU A 94 3.14 -1.30 4.39
C LEU A 94 1.88 -0.68 4.99
N VAL A 95 1.14 -1.45 5.79
CA VAL A 95 -0.10 -1.00 6.42
C VAL A 95 0.19 0.15 7.39
N ASP A 96 1.18 -0.02 8.26
CA ASP A 96 1.55 1.01 9.24
C ASP A 96 2.03 2.28 8.55
N ALA A 97 2.88 2.13 7.53
CA ALA A 97 3.40 3.27 6.80
C ALA A 97 2.28 4.04 6.08
N TYR A 98 1.34 3.32 5.50
CA TYR A 98 0.23 3.96 4.81
C TYR A 98 -0.67 4.72 5.76
N LYS A 99 -0.96 4.16 6.94
CA LYS A 99 -1.73 4.85 7.97
C LYS A 99 -1.02 6.11 8.44
N MET A 100 0.29 6.05 8.64
CA MET A 100 1.09 7.21 9.03
C MET A 100 1.10 8.27 7.94
N TYR A 101 1.21 7.85 6.69
CA TYR A 101 1.14 8.76 5.56
C TYR A 101 -0.20 9.51 5.53
N LEU A 102 -1.31 8.79 5.68
CA LEU A 102 -2.64 9.41 5.69
C LEU A 102 -2.77 10.41 6.84
N SER A 103 -2.30 10.05 8.03
CA SER A 103 -2.33 10.95 9.19
C SER A 103 -1.52 12.21 8.95
N HIS A 104 -0.34 12.06 8.35
CA HIS A 104 0.54 13.17 8.07
C HIS A 104 -0.10 14.15 7.08
N VAL A 105 -0.70 13.61 6.02
CA VAL A 105 -1.39 14.43 5.01
C VAL A 105 -2.57 15.17 5.63
N GLU A 106 -3.33 14.49 6.49
CA GLU A 106 -4.49 15.08 7.16
C GLU A 106 -4.06 16.24 8.07
N VAL A 107 -3.00 16.03 8.86
CA VAL A 107 -2.49 17.06 9.77
C VAL A 107 -2.07 18.31 9.00
N GLN A 108 -1.52 18.14 7.80
CA GLN A 108 -1.12 19.27 6.96
C GLN A 108 -2.28 19.91 6.20
N GLY A 109 -3.49 19.39 6.35
CA GLY A 109 -4.68 19.93 5.71
C GLY A 109 -4.80 19.61 4.23
N GLY A 110 -4.01 18.66 3.74
CA GLY A 110 -4.05 18.25 2.35
C GLY A 110 -4.88 17.00 2.10
N GLU A 111 -4.84 16.55 0.86
CA GLU A 111 -5.50 15.32 0.45
C GLU A 111 -4.45 14.28 0.04
N ALA A 112 -4.75 13.01 0.30
CA ALA A 112 -3.84 11.93 -0.07
C ALA A 112 -3.80 11.80 -1.59
N VAL A 113 -2.59 11.83 -2.15
CA VAL A 113 -2.35 11.64 -3.58
C VAL A 113 -2.15 10.16 -3.88
N LEU A 114 -1.49 9.44 -2.96
CA LEU A 114 -1.32 8.00 -3.10
C LEU A 114 -2.52 7.29 -2.49
N ASP A 115 -3.19 6.45 -3.30
CA ASP A 115 -4.12 5.48 -2.72
C ASP A 115 -3.31 4.25 -2.27
N PHE A 116 -3.96 3.29 -1.65
CA PHE A 116 -3.27 2.11 -1.13
C PHE A 116 -2.59 1.31 -2.25
N THR A 117 -3.25 1.21 -3.41
CA THR A 117 -2.71 0.50 -4.57
C THR A 117 -1.42 1.15 -5.06
N ARG A 118 -1.38 2.48 -5.13
CA ARG A 118 -0.16 3.20 -5.53
C ARG A 118 0.96 3.05 -4.51
N ALA A 119 0.62 3.04 -3.21
CA ALA A 119 1.62 2.81 -2.16
C ALA A 119 2.20 1.41 -2.26
N TYR A 120 1.36 0.40 -2.45
CA TYR A 120 1.79 -0.97 -2.62
C TYR A 120 2.67 -1.14 -3.88
N THR A 121 2.23 -0.57 -5.00
CA THR A 121 2.96 -0.65 -6.26
C THR A 121 4.32 0.02 -6.14
N LEU A 122 4.39 1.15 -5.43
CA LEU A 122 5.65 1.84 -5.18
C LEU A 122 6.65 0.93 -4.48
N VAL A 123 6.22 0.25 -3.41
CA VAL A 123 7.08 -0.68 -2.67
C VAL A 123 7.54 -1.81 -3.59
N ARG A 124 6.65 -2.32 -4.45
CA ARG A 124 7.00 -3.37 -5.40
C ARG A 124 8.04 -2.88 -6.41
N TYR A 125 7.94 -1.65 -6.89
CA TYR A 125 8.91 -1.09 -7.82
C TYR A 125 10.28 -0.92 -7.18
N PHE A 126 10.34 -0.59 -5.89
CA PHE A 126 11.62 -0.56 -5.17
C PHE A 126 12.20 -1.96 -5.02
N SER A 127 11.38 -2.95 -4.68
CA SER A 127 11.81 -4.33 -4.54
C SER A 127 12.34 -4.89 -5.87
N SER A 128 11.77 -4.47 -6.98
CA SER A 128 12.17 -4.91 -8.32
C SER A 128 13.27 -4.04 -8.92
N LYS A 129 13.75 -3.05 -8.20
CA LYS A 129 14.81 -2.13 -8.63
C LYS A 129 14.44 -1.32 -9.86
N ILE A 130 13.16 -1.01 -10.01
CA ILE A 130 12.66 -0.11 -11.05
C ILE A 130 12.78 1.33 -10.60
N LEU A 131 12.57 1.55 -9.30
CA LEU A 131 12.71 2.87 -8.67
C LEU A 131 13.79 2.83 -7.59
N GLU A 132 14.36 3.98 -7.31
CA GLU A 132 15.34 4.14 -6.22
C GLU A 132 15.16 5.52 -5.60
N THR A 133 15.86 5.79 -4.50
CA THR A 133 15.87 7.13 -3.90
C THR A 133 17.16 7.84 -4.25
N THR A 134 17.05 9.16 -4.46
CA THR A 134 18.19 10.03 -4.73
C THR A 134 18.15 11.17 -3.72
N ALA A 135 19.31 11.55 -3.19
CA ALA A 135 19.40 12.66 -2.25
C ALA A 135 19.20 13.99 -2.96
N CYS A 136 18.39 14.85 -2.37
CA CYS A 136 18.21 16.20 -2.86
C CYS A 136 19.44 17.05 -2.52
N VAL A 137 20.00 17.75 -3.50
CA VAL A 137 21.21 18.57 -3.28
C VAL A 137 20.94 19.79 -2.40
N ARG A 138 19.69 20.22 -2.30
CA ARG A 138 19.32 21.39 -1.50
C ARG A 138 18.95 21.03 -0.07
N CYS A 139 17.99 20.13 0.11
CA CYS A 139 17.47 19.80 1.44
C CYS A 139 18.07 18.55 2.03
N LYS A 140 18.85 17.80 1.23
CA LYS A 140 19.47 16.51 1.62
C LYS A 140 18.47 15.41 1.97
N GLY A 141 17.19 15.63 1.72
CA GLY A 141 16.17 14.58 1.83
C GLY A 141 16.23 13.66 0.62
N ASN A 142 15.61 12.50 0.73
CA ASN A 142 15.58 11.53 -0.35
C ASN A 142 14.29 11.66 -1.15
N PHE A 143 14.38 11.51 -2.45
CA PHE A 143 13.21 11.49 -3.31
C PHE A 143 13.28 10.33 -4.31
N VAL A 144 12.10 9.93 -4.80
CA VAL A 144 11.96 8.77 -5.68
C VAL A 144 12.39 9.11 -7.10
N THR A 145 13.21 8.24 -7.70
CA THR A 145 13.67 8.39 -9.08
C THR A 145 13.67 7.04 -9.79
N HIS A 146 13.77 7.07 -11.12
CA HIS A 146 14.01 5.85 -11.89
C HIS A 146 15.41 5.31 -11.61
N ALA A 147 15.52 3.98 -11.48
CA ALA A 147 16.81 3.35 -11.18
C ALA A 147 17.77 3.36 -12.38
N TYR A 148 17.24 3.57 -13.58
CA TYR A 148 18.01 3.47 -14.81
C TYR A 148 18.21 4.81 -15.54
N GLU A 149 18.27 5.88 -14.80
CA GLU A 149 18.56 7.17 -15.42
C GLU A 149 19.94 7.65 -15.12
#